data_369d6d45be2620cd35360d85803bdf4a
#
_entry.id   369d6d45be2620cd35360d85803bdf4a
#
_cell.length_a   1.000
_cell.length_b   1.000
_cell.length_c   1.000
_cell.angle_alpha   90.00
_cell.angle_beta   90.00
_cell.angle_gamma   90.00
#
_symmetry.space_group_name_H-M   'P 1'
#
loop_
_entity.id
_entity.type
_entity.pdbx_description
1 polymer ?
#
loop_
_entity_poly.entity_id
_entity_poly.type
_entity_poly.pdbx_seq_one_letter_code
_entity_poly.pdbx_strand_id
1 'polypeptide(L)'
;GNLFKKTALSISALLRCCYYCIFKPIRIVHIHTASFTDFYRQSIYVFCAKVFRKKVILHIHGAKFEQFYENHQSFVRFVCHKADVLVTVSNYFIDYLKEQKLNNNIFLLPNVTYKPSVGPIKKNDQKLHLLFIGAIDSRKGIFDVLECFAKNKEMLQNKIIYHIGGTGDTKTMNEFIQQHQLSSFIKYHGWVDNERKEKLFRTADIFVHPSIFESFGISILEAMSYQLPIIATPVGGITDLVENNVNGILIEPGNKKQLYEAILFLIDHPEYLSEMGHQSGKKAEKFYPPAIEKQLDHLYQSLEK
;
A
#
# COMPACT_ATOMS: atom_id res chain seq x y z
N GLY A 1 -25.42 6.06 2.55
CA GLY A 1 -25.53 7.17 3.49
C GLY A 1 -26.13 8.40 2.83
N ASN A 2 -27.01 9.09 3.52
CA ASN A 2 -27.81 10.20 2.99
C ASN A 2 -26.89 11.31 2.46
N LEU A 3 -26.99 11.69 1.19
CA LEU A 3 -26.16 12.72 0.52
C LEU A 3 -26.16 14.03 1.32
N PHE A 4 -27.33 14.41 1.85
CA PHE A 4 -27.49 15.60 2.70
C PHE A 4 -26.59 15.56 3.94
N LYS A 5 -26.49 14.40 4.62
CA LYS A 5 -25.61 14.24 5.78
C LYS A 5 -24.12 14.37 5.42
N LYS A 6 -23.70 13.83 4.26
CA LYS A 6 -22.32 13.95 3.76
C LYS A 6 -21.97 15.41 3.44
N THR A 7 -22.88 16.13 2.78
CA THR A 7 -22.69 17.54 2.43
C THR A 7 -22.60 18.41 3.68
N ALA A 8 -23.49 18.22 4.66
CA ALA A 8 -23.47 18.93 5.94
C ALA A 8 -22.17 18.72 6.72
N LEU A 9 -21.67 17.48 6.75
CA LEU A 9 -20.36 17.16 7.36
C LEU A 9 -19.20 17.86 6.65
N SER A 10 -19.21 17.92 5.32
CA SER A 10 -18.17 18.60 4.54
C SER A 10 -18.16 20.11 4.79
N ILE A 11 -19.34 20.73 4.85
CA ILE A 11 -19.47 22.17 5.17
C ILE A 11 -18.99 22.42 6.61
N SER A 12 -19.42 21.62 7.58
CA SER A 12 -18.97 21.74 8.97
C SER A 12 -17.45 21.61 9.10
N ALA A 13 -16.83 20.68 8.37
CA ALA A 13 -15.38 20.51 8.37
C ALA A 13 -14.65 21.72 7.77
N LEU A 14 -15.19 22.31 6.70
CA LEU A 14 -14.65 23.54 6.09
C LEU A 14 -14.75 24.73 7.05
N LEU A 15 -15.90 24.92 7.70
CA LEU A 15 -16.08 25.98 8.70
C LEU A 15 -15.12 25.84 9.86
N ARG A 16 -14.88 24.60 10.34
CA ARG A 16 -13.85 24.33 11.37
C ARG A 16 -12.45 24.68 10.87
N CYS A 17 -12.10 24.30 9.64
CA CYS A 17 -10.81 24.67 9.06
C CYS A 17 -10.63 26.20 9.02
N CYS A 18 -11.62 26.94 8.55
CA CYS A 18 -11.61 28.42 8.57
C CYS A 18 -11.44 28.95 9.99
N TYR A 19 -12.23 28.44 10.95
CA TYR A 19 -12.13 28.84 12.34
C TYR A 19 -10.71 28.65 12.91
N TYR A 20 -10.11 27.47 12.68
CA TYR A 20 -8.74 27.20 13.13
C TYR A 20 -7.72 28.09 12.42
N CYS A 21 -7.89 28.35 11.13
CA CYS A 21 -7.00 29.25 10.41
C CYS A 21 -7.05 30.70 10.90
N ILE A 22 -8.21 31.16 11.39
CA ILE A 22 -8.42 32.55 11.86
C ILE A 22 -8.02 32.70 13.33
N PHE A 23 -8.54 31.83 14.21
CA PHE A 23 -8.53 32.04 15.64
C PHE A 23 -7.48 31.22 16.40
N LYS A 24 -6.78 30.31 15.74
CA LYS A 24 -5.73 29.49 16.39
C LYS A 24 -4.36 29.82 15.80
N PRO A 25 -3.28 29.70 16.60
CA PRO A 25 -1.91 30.04 16.16
C PRO A 25 -1.31 28.93 15.31
N ILE A 26 -2.10 28.36 14.37
CA ILE A 26 -1.58 27.37 13.42
C ILE A 26 -0.82 28.08 12.30
N ARG A 27 0.29 27.50 11.87
CA ARG A 27 1.13 28.01 10.76
C ARG A 27 1.01 27.12 9.53
N ILE A 28 0.86 25.82 9.74
CA ILE A 28 0.89 24.79 8.69
C ILE A 28 -0.44 24.06 8.65
N VAL A 29 -0.95 23.82 7.44
CA VAL A 29 -2.09 22.95 7.17
C VAL A 29 -1.61 21.78 6.33
N HIS A 30 -1.61 20.58 6.92
CA HIS A 30 -1.22 19.34 6.25
C HIS A 30 -2.46 18.61 5.74
N ILE A 31 -2.59 18.51 4.42
CA ILE A 31 -3.78 18.02 3.73
C ILE A 31 -3.43 16.68 3.06
N HIS A 32 -4.10 15.61 3.45
CA HIS A 32 -3.99 14.32 2.79
C HIS A 32 -5.01 14.21 1.68
N THR A 33 -4.59 13.76 0.51
CA THR A 33 -5.45 13.58 -0.65
C THR A 33 -5.11 12.30 -1.43
N ALA A 34 -6.13 11.77 -2.11
CA ALA A 34 -5.96 10.70 -3.07
C ALA A 34 -6.18 11.25 -4.50
N SER A 35 -7.21 10.76 -5.22
CA SER A 35 -7.49 11.09 -6.61
C SER A 35 -8.98 11.39 -6.80
N PHE A 36 -9.37 11.94 -7.95
CA PHE A 36 -10.77 12.19 -8.34
C PHE A 36 -11.53 13.05 -7.33
N THR A 37 -12.69 12.59 -6.88
CA THR A 37 -13.59 13.32 -5.96
C THR A 37 -12.88 13.74 -4.67
N ASP A 38 -11.97 12.93 -4.17
CA ASP A 38 -11.20 13.27 -2.98
C ASP A 38 -10.28 14.46 -3.23
N PHE A 39 -9.54 14.47 -4.35
CA PHE A 39 -8.66 15.58 -4.70
C PHE A 39 -9.43 16.91 -4.84
N TYR A 40 -10.60 16.90 -5.50
CA TYR A 40 -11.46 18.09 -5.60
C TYR A 40 -11.90 18.60 -4.23
N ARG A 41 -12.32 17.70 -3.35
CA ARG A 41 -12.73 18.05 -1.99
C ARG A 41 -11.56 18.65 -1.18
N GLN A 42 -10.38 18.04 -1.26
CA GLN A 42 -9.21 18.50 -0.52
C GLN A 42 -8.64 19.81 -1.08
N SER A 43 -8.81 20.09 -2.38
CA SER A 43 -8.42 21.35 -2.99
C SER A 43 -9.08 22.57 -2.33
N ILE A 44 -10.32 22.43 -1.85
CA ILE A 44 -11.04 23.50 -1.13
C ILE A 44 -10.26 23.92 0.12
N TYR A 45 -9.69 22.96 0.85
CA TYR A 45 -8.89 23.25 2.05
C TYR A 45 -7.55 23.89 1.70
N VAL A 46 -6.94 23.52 0.54
CA VAL A 46 -5.73 24.19 0.02
C VAL A 46 -6.02 25.69 -0.17
N PHE A 47 -7.11 26.02 -0.87
CA PHE A 47 -7.48 27.41 -1.12
C PHE A 47 -7.84 28.14 0.18
N CYS A 48 -8.63 27.52 1.06
CA CYS A 48 -8.97 28.07 2.36
C CYS A 48 -7.70 28.44 3.15
N ALA A 49 -6.75 27.52 3.29
CA ALA A 49 -5.50 27.76 4.00
C ALA A 49 -4.66 28.87 3.38
N LYS A 50 -4.58 28.94 2.04
CA LYS A 50 -3.84 30.00 1.33
C LYS A 50 -4.49 31.38 1.48
N VAL A 51 -5.83 31.48 1.52
CA VAL A 51 -6.54 32.74 1.82
C VAL A 51 -6.12 33.29 3.19
N PHE A 52 -5.96 32.42 4.17
CA PHE A 52 -5.49 32.80 5.52
C PHE A 52 -3.95 32.77 5.67
N ARG A 53 -3.22 32.81 4.55
CA ARG A 53 -1.75 32.88 4.49
C ARG A 53 -1.04 31.78 5.29
N LYS A 54 -1.65 30.58 5.39
CA LYS A 54 -1.02 29.42 6.02
C LYS A 54 -0.10 28.70 5.04
N LYS A 55 0.93 28.05 5.56
CA LYS A 55 1.73 27.11 4.78
C LYS A 55 0.91 25.84 4.52
N VAL A 56 0.99 25.31 3.31
CA VAL A 56 0.20 24.15 2.88
C VAL A 56 1.11 23.04 2.46
N ILE A 57 0.95 21.90 3.12
CA ILE A 57 1.49 20.61 2.70
C ILE A 57 0.37 19.84 2.03
N LEU A 58 0.55 19.42 0.80
CA LEU A 58 -0.39 18.56 0.08
C LEU A 58 0.22 17.15 -0.06
N HIS A 59 -0.29 16.21 0.72
CA HIS A 59 0.21 14.85 0.80
C HIS A 59 -0.62 13.90 -0.09
N ILE A 60 -0.01 13.39 -1.15
CA ILE A 60 -0.66 12.61 -2.19
C ILE A 60 -0.46 11.11 -1.93
N HIS A 61 -1.55 10.36 -1.73
CA HIS A 61 -1.56 8.92 -1.47
C HIS A 61 -2.15 8.07 -2.61
N GLY A 62 -2.78 8.71 -3.60
CA GLY A 62 -3.65 8.01 -4.54
C GLY A 62 -2.93 7.14 -5.56
N ALA A 63 -3.17 5.83 -5.53
CA ALA A 63 -2.69 4.88 -6.54
C ALA A 63 -3.19 5.19 -7.98
N LYS A 64 -4.25 5.97 -8.14
CA LYS A 64 -4.78 6.40 -9.45
C LYS A 64 -4.50 7.87 -9.75
N PHE A 65 -3.48 8.45 -9.10
CA PHE A 65 -3.18 9.88 -9.26
C PHE A 65 -2.73 10.22 -10.68
N GLU A 66 -1.95 9.36 -11.31
CA GLU A 66 -1.49 9.52 -12.70
C GLU A 66 -2.67 9.56 -13.66
N GLN A 67 -3.55 8.56 -13.61
CA GLN A 67 -4.78 8.52 -14.42
C GLN A 67 -5.68 9.75 -14.19
N PHE A 68 -5.76 10.20 -12.94
CA PHE A 68 -6.50 11.40 -12.61
C PHE A 68 -5.85 12.65 -13.19
N TYR A 69 -4.52 12.78 -13.06
CA TYR A 69 -3.77 13.91 -13.61
C TYR A 69 -3.89 13.99 -15.13
N GLU A 70 -3.74 12.88 -15.85
CA GLU A 70 -3.87 12.83 -17.31
C GLU A 70 -5.19 13.45 -17.81
N ASN A 71 -6.27 13.23 -17.10
CA ASN A 71 -7.60 13.73 -17.46
C ASN A 71 -7.90 15.14 -16.93
N HIS A 72 -7.10 15.67 -15.98
CA HIS A 72 -7.40 16.92 -15.28
C HIS A 72 -6.16 17.82 -15.06
N GLN A 73 -5.21 17.80 -16.01
CA GLN A 73 -3.88 18.41 -15.88
C GLN A 73 -3.89 19.84 -15.39
N SER A 74 -4.67 20.72 -16.03
CA SER A 74 -4.69 22.15 -15.69
C SER A 74 -5.13 22.41 -14.24
N PHE A 75 -6.18 21.71 -13.80
CA PHE A 75 -6.69 21.85 -12.44
C PHE A 75 -5.71 21.29 -11.40
N VAL A 76 -5.22 20.08 -11.61
CA VAL A 76 -4.28 19.44 -10.68
C VAL A 76 -2.99 20.25 -10.58
N ARG A 77 -2.44 20.70 -11.70
CA ARG A 77 -1.25 21.57 -11.75
C ARG A 77 -1.49 22.86 -10.95
N PHE A 78 -2.64 23.51 -11.17
CA PHE A 78 -2.99 24.74 -10.46
C PHE A 78 -3.03 24.51 -8.94
N VAL A 79 -3.68 23.45 -8.46
CA VAL A 79 -3.75 23.12 -7.02
C VAL A 79 -2.37 22.79 -6.46
N CYS A 80 -1.61 21.93 -7.16
CA CYS A 80 -0.28 21.52 -6.72
C CYS A 80 0.70 22.70 -6.59
N HIS A 81 0.64 23.67 -7.51
CA HIS A 81 1.45 24.90 -7.42
C HIS A 81 1.03 25.84 -6.28
N LYS A 82 -0.18 25.71 -5.73
CA LYS A 82 -0.60 26.48 -4.55
C LYS A 82 -0.05 25.92 -3.25
N ALA A 83 0.29 24.64 -3.19
CA ALA A 83 0.92 24.05 -2.03
C ALA A 83 2.38 24.55 -1.88
N ASP A 84 2.83 24.76 -0.64
CA ASP A 84 4.23 25.10 -0.35
C ASP A 84 5.15 23.89 -0.50
N VAL A 85 4.61 22.69 -0.23
CA VAL A 85 5.29 21.39 -0.41
C VAL A 85 4.28 20.37 -0.91
N LEU A 86 4.67 19.55 -1.89
CA LEU A 86 4.02 18.29 -2.17
C LEU A 86 4.72 17.18 -1.38
N VAL A 87 3.94 16.33 -0.73
CA VAL A 87 4.45 15.15 -0.06
C VAL A 87 3.92 13.92 -0.77
N THR A 88 4.76 12.91 -0.91
CA THR A 88 4.38 11.63 -1.51
C THR A 88 5.00 10.47 -0.75
N VAL A 89 4.46 9.27 -0.97
CA VAL A 89 4.78 8.08 -0.17
C VAL A 89 5.89 7.20 -0.74
N SER A 90 6.34 7.46 -2.00
CA SER A 90 7.36 6.64 -2.67
C SER A 90 8.25 7.46 -3.60
N ASN A 91 9.46 6.96 -3.86
CA ASN A 91 10.39 7.56 -4.82
C ASN A 91 9.81 7.56 -6.24
N TYR A 92 9.09 6.52 -6.62
CA TYR A 92 8.36 6.47 -7.89
C TYR A 92 7.49 7.72 -8.10
N PHE A 93 6.71 8.11 -7.09
CA PHE A 93 5.89 9.32 -7.18
C PHE A 93 6.68 10.62 -7.08
N ILE A 94 7.83 10.63 -6.41
CA ILE A 94 8.74 11.80 -6.45
C ILE A 94 9.15 12.09 -7.89
N ASP A 95 9.62 11.06 -8.60
CA ASP A 95 10.10 11.18 -9.96
C ASP A 95 8.97 11.59 -10.91
N TYR A 96 7.80 10.96 -10.77
CA TYR A 96 6.61 11.34 -11.54
C TYR A 96 6.20 12.80 -11.32
N LEU A 97 6.11 13.26 -10.08
CA LEU A 97 5.70 14.64 -9.77
C LEU A 97 6.73 15.67 -10.29
N LYS A 98 8.02 15.35 -10.26
CA LYS A 98 9.11 16.16 -10.83
C LYS A 98 9.03 16.23 -12.34
N GLU A 99 8.87 15.08 -13.01
CA GLU A 99 8.74 15.00 -14.46
C GLU A 99 7.56 15.83 -14.97
N GLN A 100 6.41 15.73 -14.27
CA GLN A 100 5.23 16.53 -14.57
C GLN A 100 5.34 17.99 -14.12
N LYS A 101 6.43 18.40 -13.47
CA LYS A 101 6.67 19.76 -12.96
C LYS A 101 5.52 20.28 -12.10
N LEU A 102 4.97 19.45 -11.21
CA LEU A 102 3.79 19.80 -10.40
C LEU A 102 4.11 20.71 -9.23
N ASN A 103 5.33 20.67 -8.70
CA ASN A 103 5.84 21.61 -7.72
C ASN A 103 7.38 21.54 -7.68
N ASN A 104 8.04 22.62 -7.26
CA ASN A 104 9.50 22.64 -7.10
C ASN A 104 9.96 22.04 -5.75
N ASN A 105 9.07 21.94 -4.78
CA ASN A 105 9.32 21.42 -3.44
C ASN A 105 8.53 20.15 -3.22
N ILE A 106 9.20 18.99 -3.35
CA ILE A 106 8.59 17.67 -3.21
C ILE A 106 9.36 16.90 -2.13
N PHE A 107 8.64 16.33 -1.18
CA PHE A 107 9.20 15.63 -0.03
C PHE A 107 8.69 14.20 0.04
N LEU A 108 9.59 13.24 0.35
CA LEU A 108 9.24 11.85 0.59
C LEU A 108 8.86 11.67 2.06
N LEU A 109 7.66 11.21 2.30
CA LEU A 109 7.20 10.77 3.63
C LEU A 109 6.46 9.44 3.49
N PRO A 110 7.15 8.31 3.66
CA PRO A 110 6.55 6.99 3.49
C PRO A 110 5.47 6.69 4.54
N ASN A 111 4.64 5.68 4.25
CA ASN A 111 3.69 5.17 5.23
C ASN A 111 4.42 4.47 6.39
N VAL A 112 3.74 4.41 7.54
CA VAL A 112 4.25 3.83 8.79
C VAL A 112 3.81 2.38 8.91
N THR A 113 4.66 1.55 9.49
CA THR A 113 4.31 0.23 10.04
C THR A 113 4.83 0.12 11.46
N TYR A 114 4.42 -0.92 12.16
CA TYR A 114 4.80 -1.13 13.56
C TYR A 114 5.54 -2.46 13.72
N LYS A 115 6.52 -2.46 14.63
CA LYS A 115 7.19 -3.70 15.00
C LYS A 115 6.17 -4.63 15.67
N PRO A 116 6.03 -5.89 15.21
CA PRO A 116 5.18 -6.86 15.89
C PRO A 116 5.64 -7.10 17.32
N SER A 117 4.66 -7.20 18.24
CA SER A 117 4.94 -7.51 19.65
C SER A 117 5.16 -9.00 19.91
N VAL A 118 4.76 -9.84 18.97
CA VAL A 118 4.76 -11.32 19.11
C VAL A 118 5.34 -11.97 17.85
N GLY A 119 6.10 -13.02 18.05
CA GLY A 119 6.74 -13.76 16.97
C GLY A 119 5.79 -14.67 16.17
N PRO A 120 6.34 -15.43 15.21
CA PRO A 120 5.58 -16.36 14.37
C PRO A 120 4.83 -17.41 15.18
N ILE A 121 3.73 -17.92 14.62
CA ILE A 121 2.95 -19.01 15.19
C ILE A 121 3.52 -20.33 14.70
N LYS A 122 3.82 -21.25 15.63
CA LYS A 122 4.23 -22.62 15.27
C LYS A 122 3.07 -23.35 14.57
N LYS A 123 3.31 -23.86 13.38
CA LYS A 123 2.35 -24.61 12.58
C LYS A 123 2.39 -26.09 12.92
N ASN A 124 1.28 -26.78 12.70
CA ASN A 124 1.15 -28.22 12.93
C ASN A 124 1.28 -29.03 11.63
N ASP A 125 1.50 -28.37 10.50
CA ASP A 125 1.69 -29.00 9.20
C ASP A 125 3.06 -28.64 8.61
N GLN A 126 3.44 -29.32 7.54
CA GLN A 126 4.72 -29.11 6.83
C GLN A 126 4.55 -28.28 5.55
N LYS A 127 3.36 -27.69 5.32
CA LYS A 127 3.10 -26.89 4.14
C LYS A 127 3.60 -25.46 4.33
N LEU A 128 4.01 -24.83 3.24
CA LEU A 128 4.27 -23.41 3.24
C LEU A 128 2.95 -22.61 3.18
N HIS A 129 2.80 -21.67 4.07
CA HIS A 129 1.64 -20.78 4.14
C HIS A 129 1.94 -19.50 3.37
N LEU A 130 1.33 -19.35 2.21
CA LEU A 130 1.36 -18.14 1.42
C LEU A 130 0.22 -17.23 1.84
N LEU A 131 0.45 -15.91 1.85
CA LEU A 131 -0.54 -14.93 2.29
C LEU A 131 -0.69 -13.80 1.27
N PHE A 132 -1.93 -13.44 1.00
CA PHE A 132 -2.33 -12.19 0.35
C PHE A 132 -3.29 -11.42 1.27
N ILE A 133 -3.04 -10.12 1.45
CA ILE A 133 -3.98 -9.20 2.10
C ILE A 133 -4.13 -7.97 1.21
N GLY A 134 -5.37 -7.71 0.75
CA GLY A 134 -5.66 -6.57 -0.11
C GLY A 134 -7.08 -6.59 -0.68
N ALA A 135 -7.36 -5.61 -1.53
CA ALA A 135 -8.59 -5.62 -2.31
C ALA A 135 -8.57 -6.80 -3.29
N ILE A 136 -9.70 -7.50 -3.40
CA ILE A 136 -9.87 -8.59 -4.36
C ILE A 136 -10.33 -7.96 -5.67
N ASP A 137 -9.34 -7.60 -6.48
CA ASP A 137 -9.53 -7.03 -7.81
C ASP A 137 -8.36 -7.44 -8.74
N SER A 138 -8.54 -7.29 -10.05
CA SER A 138 -7.51 -7.63 -11.05
C SER A 138 -6.23 -6.81 -10.90
N ARG A 139 -6.34 -5.55 -10.46
CA ARG A 139 -5.19 -4.67 -10.24
C ARG A 139 -4.21 -5.19 -9.19
N LYS A 140 -4.71 -5.96 -8.20
CA LYS A 140 -3.90 -6.55 -7.14
C LYS A 140 -3.28 -7.90 -7.52
N GLY A 141 -3.55 -8.41 -8.72
CA GLY A 141 -2.97 -9.63 -9.26
C GLY A 141 -3.47 -10.92 -8.60
N ILE A 142 -4.54 -10.86 -7.78
CA ILE A 142 -5.06 -12.04 -7.09
C ILE A 142 -5.54 -13.11 -8.07
N PHE A 143 -6.15 -12.72 -9.18
CA PHE A 143 -6.62 -13.64 -10.21
C PHE A 143 -5.47 -14.32 -10.95
N ASP A 144 -4.34 -13.63 -11.16
CA ASP A 144 -3.12 -14.23 -11.74
C ASP A 144 -2.56 -15.33 -10.83
N VAL A 145 -2.63 -15.14 -9.49
CA VAL A 145 -2.26 -16.18 -8.52
C VAL A 145 -3.19 -17.37 -8.62
N LEU A 146 -4.50 -17.15 -8.68
CA LEU A 146 -5.49 -18.22 -8.80
C LEU A 146 -5.34 -19.03 -10.10
N GLU A 147 -5.11 -18.36 -11.23
CA GLU A 147 -4.85 -19.02 -12.51
C GLU A 147 -3.53 -19.82 -12.49
N CYS A 148 -2.49 -19.25 -11.89
CA CYS A 148 -1.23 -19.95 -11.67
C CYS A 148 -1.45 -21.25 -10.87
N PHE A 149 -2.25 -21.18 -9.81
CA PHE A 149 -2.53 -22.32 -8.96
C PHE A 149 -3.43 -23.37 -9.63
N ALA A 150 -4.41 -22.94 -10.43
CA ALA A 150 -5.25 -23.84 -11.20
C ALA A 150 -4.43 -24.66 -12.21
N LYS A 151 -3.50 -23.99 -12.91
CA LYS A 151 -2.62 -24.64 -13.88
C LYS A 151 -1.63 -25.63 -13.25
N ASN A 152 -1.18 -25.36 -12.02
CA ASN A 152 -0.13 -26.14 -11.34
C ASN A 152 -0.66 -26.86 -10.08
N LYS A 153 -1.96 -27.15 -10.04
CA LYS A 153 -2.66 -27.70 -8.87
C LYS A 153 -2.00 -28.95 -8.30
N GLU A 154 -1.69 -29.94 -9.13
CA GLU A 154 -1.13 -31.21 -8.71
C GLU A 154 0.20 -31.06 -7.97
N MET A 155 1.03 -30.12 -8.42
CA MET A 155 2.33 -29.84 -7.81
C MET A 155 2.23 -29.05 -6.50
N LEU A 156 1.23 -28.17 -6.37
CA LEU A 156 1.14 -27.20 -5.28
C LEU A 156 0.22 -27.64 -4.14
N GLN A 157 -0.88 -28.35 -4.39
CA GLN A 157 -1.93 -28.63 -3.40
C GLN A 157 -1.46 -29.36 -2.13
N ASN A 158 -0.37 -30.13 -2.22
CA ASN A 158 0.22 -30.85 -1.09
C ASN A 158 1.38 -30.09 -0.44
N LYS A 159 1.90 -29.03 -1.07
CA LYS A 159 3.07 -28.28 -0.62
C LYS A 159 2.71 -26.92 0.01
N ILE A 160 1.57 -26.33 -0.36
CA ILE A 160 1.21 -24.99 0.12
C ILE A 160 -0.20 -24.92 0.70
N ILE A 161 -0.44 -23.87 1.51
CA ILE A 161 -1.76 -23.36 1.85
C ILE A 161 -1.76 -21.86 1.52
N TYR A 162 -2.72 -21.41 0.72
CA TYR A 162 -2.83 -20.00 0.37
C TYR A 162 -3.95 -19.31 1.14
N HIS A 163 -3.60 -18.31 1.91
CA HIS A 163 -4.53 -17.49 2.69
C HIS A 163 -4.83 -16.19 1.97
N ILE A 164 -6.11 -15.88 1.82
CA ILE A 164 -6.59 -14.65 1.17
C ILE A 164 -7.41 -13.86 2.19
N GLY A 165 -6.96 -12.63 2.51
CA GLY A 165 -7.68 -11.67 3.35
C GLY A 165 -8.07 -10.43 2.55
N GLY A 166 -9.34 -10.01 2.64
CA GLY A 166 -9.81 -8.81 1.96
C GLY A 166 -11.23 -8.88 1.43
N THR A 167 -11.64 -7.82 0.75
CA THR A 167 -12.96 -7.70 0.11
C THR A 167 -12.81 -7.15 -1.30
N GLY A 168 -13.86 -7.28 -2.11
CA GLY A 168 -13.89 -6.83 -3.51
C GLY A 168 -14.71 -7.79 -4.36
N ASP A 169 -14.19 -8.22 -5.49
CA ASP A 169 -14.84 -9.19 -6.37
C ASP A 169 -14.72 -10.63 -5.83
N THR A 170 -15.28 -10.81 -4.64
CA THR A 170 -15.27 -12.11 -3.95
C THR A 170 -16.14 -13.16 -4.62
N LYS A 171 -17.15 -12.73 -5.40
CA LYS A 171 -18.01 -13.63 -6.13
C LYS A 171 -17.21 -14.35 -7.22
N THR A 172 -16.62 -13.62 -8.13
CA THR A 172 -15.77 -14.18 -9.21
C THR A 172 -14.64 -15.03 -8.64
N MET A 173 -13.99 -14.56 -7.57
CA MET A 173 -12.94 -15.33 -6.89
C MET A 173 -13.43 -16.69 -6.39
N ASN A 174 -14.56 -16.73 -5.67
CA ASN A 174 -15.07 -17.97 -5.11
C ASN A 174 -15.58 -18.93 -6.20
N GLU A 175 -16.24 -18.42 -7.24
CA GLU A 175 -16.65 -19.21 -8.42
C GLU A 175 -15.43 -19.85 -9.09
N PHE A 176 -14.34 -19.10 -9.27
CA PHE A 176 -13.08 -19.61 -9.83
C PHE A 176 -12.46 -20.73 -8.96
N ILE A 177 -12.39 -20.49 -7.65
CA ILE A 177 -11.84 -21.49 -6.68
C ILE A 177 -12.65 -22.79 -6.74
N GLN A 178 -13.97 -22.72 -6.81
CA GLN A 178 -14.83 -23.87 -6.90
C GLN A 178 -14.70 -24.60 -8.25
N GLN A 179 -14.77 -23.88 -9.35
CA GLN A 179 -14.65 -24.40 -10.71
C GLN A 179 -13.35 -25.19 -10.92
N HIS A 180 -12.25 -24.70 -10.38
CA HIS A 180 -10.93 -25.32 -10.49
C HIS A 180 -10.60 -26.24 -9.30
N GLN A 181 -11.55 -26.47 -8.38
CA GLN A 181 -11.39 -27.36 -7.21
C GLN A 181 -10.15 -27.02 -6.36
N LEU A 182 -9.90 -25.73 -6.08
CA LEU A 182 -8.75 -25.25 -5.34
C LEU A 182 -8.99 -25.15 -3.83
N SER A 183 -10.20 -25.45 -3.35
CA SER A 183 -10.62 -25.27 -1.94
C SER A 183 -9.82 -26.11 -0.95
N SER A 184 -9.13 -27.17 -1.41
CA SER A 184 -8.30 -28.03 -0.56
C SER A 184 -7.08 -27.31 0.03
N PHE A 185 -6.57 -26.26 -0.63
CA PHE A 185 -5.36 -25.53 -0.22
C PHE A 185 -5.49 -24.00 -0.30
N ILE A 186 -6.66 -23.45 -0.71
CA ILE A 186 -6.94 -22.01 -0.66
C ILE A 186 -7.96 -21.75 0.46
N LYS A 187 -7.63 -20.80 1.35
CA LYS A 187 -8.47 -20.38 2.47
C LYS A 187 -8.79 -18.90 2.38
N TYR A 188 -10.04 -18.58 2.11
CA TYR A 188 -10.54 -17.20 2.11
C TYR A 188 -11.05 -16.82 3.51
N HIS A 189 -10.58 -15.69 4.05
CA HIS A 189 -10.86 -15.21 5.41
C HIS A 189 -11.84 -14.03 5.48
N GLY A 190 -12.31 -13.54 4.32
CA GLY A 190 -13.15 -12.33 4.28
C GLY A 190 -12.37 -11.07 4.64
N TRP A 191 -13.10 -10.05 5.12
CA TRP A 191 -12.48 -8.88 5.71
C TRP A 191 -11.71 -9.29 6.98
N VAL A 192 -10.46 -8.85 7.06
CA VAL A 192 -9.59 -9.11 8.22
C VAL A 192 -9.39 -7.82 9.01
N ASP A 193 -9.81 -7.85 10.28
CA ASP A 193 -9.51 -6.84 11.29
C ASP A 193 -8.05 -6.96 11.77
N ASN A 194 -7.65 -6.07 12.68
CA ASN A 194 -6.26 -6.03 13.14
C ASN A 194 -5.82 -7.35 13.78
N GLU A 195 -6.64 -7.97 14.61
CA GLU A 195 -6.30 -9.22 15.31
C GLU A 195 -6.16 -10.41 14.34
N ARG A 196 -7.14 -10.56 13.44
CA ARG A 196 -7.09 -11.62 12.41
C ARG A 196 -5.94 -11.40 11.42
N LYS A 197 -5.69 -10.15 11.07
CA LYS A 197 -4.58 -9.76 10.19
C LYS A 197 -3.24 -10.11 10.81
N GLU A 198 -3.03 -9.78 12.09
CA GLU A 198 -1.85 -10.17 12.85
C GLU A 198 -1.67 -11.68 12.86
N LYS A 199 -2.73 -12.45 13.17
CA LYS A 199 -2.68 -13.91 13.15
C LYS A 199 -2.28 -14.47 11.80
N LEU A 200 -2.78 -13.91 10.70
CA LEU A 200 -2.43 -14.34 9.34
C LEU A 200 -0.96 -14.06 9.03
N PHE A 201 -0.46 -12.86 9.34
CA PHE A 201 0.97 -12.55 9.14
C PHE A 201 1.88 -13.47 9.95
N ARG A 202 1.52 -13.77 11.21
CA ARG A 202 2.29 -14.67 12.08
C ARG A 202 2.26 -16.15 11.66
N THR A 203 1.25 -16.55 10.88
CA THR A 203 1.10 -17.90 10.36
C THR A 203 1.78 -18.08 9.00
N ALA A 204 1.91 -16.99 8.23
CA ALA A 204 2.46 -17.02 6.88
C ALA A 204 3.98 -17.30 6.88
N ASP A 205 4.46 -17.87 5.78
CA ASP A 205 5.88 -18.02 5.45
C ASP A 205 6.30 -17.08 4.32
N ILE A 206 5.36 -16.74 3.42
CA ILE A 206 5.61 -15.93 2.23
C ILE A 206 4.44 -14.99 2.03
N PHE A 207 4.72 -13.73 1.74
CA PHE A 207 3.69 -12.77 1.32
C PHE A 207 3.71 -12.60 -0.20
N VAL A 208 2.56 -12.79 -0.86
CA VAL A 208 2.44 -12.78 -2.33
C VAL A 208 1.55 -11.62 -2.75
N HIS A 209 2.10 -10.65 -3.50
CA HIS A 209 1.40 -9.43 -3.89
C HIS A 209 1.76 -8.97 -5.31
N PRO A 210 1.36 -9.72 -6.37
CA PRO A 210 1.74 -9.45 -7.75
C PRO A 210 0.86 -8.38 -8.40
N SER A 211 0.80 -7.19 -7.79
CA SER A 211 0.00 -6.07 -8.28
C SER A 211 0.44 -5.58 -9.66
N ILE A 212 -0.51 -5.15 -10.48
CA ILE A 212 -0.25 -4.46 -11.75
C ILE A 212 0.15 -3.01 -11.48
N PHE A 213 -0.36 -2.43 -10.42
CA PHE A 213 0.00 -1.08 -9.96
C PHE A 213 -0.19 -0.92 -8.45
N GLU A 214 0.78 -0.24 -7.80
CA GLU A 214 0.75 0.06 -6.37
C GLU A 214 1.43 1.40 -6.07
N SER A 215 0.79 2.26 -5.28
CA SER A 215 1.40 3.55 -4.90
C SER A 215 2.53 3.40 -3.89
N PHE A 216 2.40 2.45 -2.97
CA PHE A 216 3.40 2.17 -1.95
C PHE A 216 3.45 0.69 -1.56
N GLY A 217 2.29 0.08 -1.22
CA GLY A 217 2.23 -1.31 -0.79
C GLY A 217 2.21 -1.46 0.74
N ILE A 218 1.23 -0.85 1.41
CA ILE A 218 1.12 -0.92 2.89
C ILE A 218 1.10 -2.36 3.38
N SER A 219 0.36 -3.26 2.73
CA SER A 219 0.30 -4.68 3.13
C SER A 219 1.64 -5.41 2.93
N ILE A 220 2.44 -5.02 1.94
CA ILE A 220 3.82 -5.51 1.78
C ILE A 220 4.68 -5.03 2.94
N LEU A 221 4.62 -3.74 3.28
CA LEU A 221 5.36 -3.18 4.40
C LEU A 221 4.97 -3.82 5.74
N GLU A 222 3.67 -4.09 5.94
CA GLU A 222 3.19 -4.84 7.10
C GLU A 222 3.80 -6.26 7.11
N ALA A 223 3.75 -7.00 5.99
CA ALA A 223 4.35 -8.33 5.87
C ALA A 223 5.86 -8.33 6.17
N MET A 224 6.58 -7.31 5.68
CA MET A 224 8.00 -7.13 5.95
C MET A 224 8.28 -6.96 7.44
N SER A 225 7.43 -6.25 8.19
CA SER A 225 7.59 -6.11 9.65
C SER A 225 7.45 -7.44 10.40
N TYR A 226 6.70 -8.39 9.84
CA TYR A 226 6.63 -9.78 10.32
C TYR A 226 7.73 -10.69 9.78
N GLN A 227 8.76 -10.12 9.15
CA GLN A 227 9.89 -10.84 8.58
C GLN A 227 9.47 -11.89 7.53
N LEU A 228 8.50 -11.57 6.69
CA LEU A 228 8.13 -12.42 5.57
C LEU A 228 8.94 -12.07 4.32
N PRO A 229 9.46 -13.05 3.59
CA PRO A 229 9.92 -12.86 2.23
C PRO A 229 8.74 -12.49 1.32
N ILE A 230 9.00 -11.64 0.34
CA ILE A 230 7.96 -11.05 -0.50
C ILE A 230 8.08 -11.57 -1.94
N ILE A 231 6.98 -12.06 -2.52
CA ILE A 231 6.86 -12.22 -3.97
C ILE A 231 5.97 -11.11 -4.47
N ALA A 232 6.50 -10.21 -5.30
CA ALA A 232 5.79 -9.04 -5.79
C ALA A 232 6.24 -8.65 -7.21
N THR A 233 5.66 -7.59 -7.74
CA THR A 233 6.00 -6.99 -9.03
C THR A 233 6.77 -5.69 -8.83
N PRO A 234 7.70 -5.29 -9.70
CA PRO A 234 8.48 -4.06 -9.58
C PRO A 234 7.68 -2.84 -10.09
N VAL A 235 6.48 -2.60 -9.53
CA VAL A 235 5.60 -1.51 -9.97
C VAL A 235 5.40 -0.47 -8.88
N GLY A 236 5.38 0.81 -9.27
CA GLY A 236 5.14 1.94 -8.39
C GLY A 236 6.06 1.92 -7.16
N GLY A 237 5.50 2.13 -5.97
CA GLY A 237 6.27 2.17 -4.72
C GLY A 237 6.74 0.82 -4.19
N ILE A 238 6.42 -0.31 -4.84
CA ILE A 238 6.91 -1.63 -4.41
C ILE A 238 8.44 -1.70 -4.50
N THR A 239 9.06 -1.02 -5.46
CA THR A 239 10.52 -0.98 -5.64
C THR A 239 11.25 -0.30 -4.48
N ASP A 240 10.57 0.54 -3.70
CA ASP A 240 11.14 1.12 -2.48
C ASP A 240 11.19 0.08 -1.33
N LEU A 241 10.28 -0.88 -1.35
CA LEU A 241 10.09 -1.89 -0.31
C LEU A 241 10.84 -3.20 -0.61
N VAL A 242 10.75 -3.68 -1.84
CA VAL A 242 11.27 -4.99 -2.22
C VAL A 242 12.48 -4.84 -3.13
N GLU A 243 13.57 -5.49 -2.73
CA GLU A 243 14.82 -5.61 -3.49
C GLU A 243 14.97 -7.06 -3.92
N ASN A 244 15.09 -7.27 -5.24
CA ASN A 244 15.10 -8.61 -5.81
C ASN A 244 16.25 -9.47 -5.27
N ASN A 245 15.95 -10.70 -4.88
CA ASN A 245 16.86 -11.68 -4.28
C ASN A 245 17.50 -11.26 -2.93
N VAL A 246 17.04 -10.14 -2.33
CA VAL A 246 17.49 -9.69 -1.01
C VAL A 246 16.42 -9.93 0.04
N ASN A 247 15.25 -9.31 -0.11
CA ASN A 247 14.13 -9.48 0.81
C ASN A 247 12.87 -10.02 0.12
N GLY A 248 13.00 -10.47 -1.12
CA GLY A 248 11.92 -11.08 -1.89
C GLY A 248 12.32 -11.37 -3.33
N ILE A 249 11.37 -11.84 -4.11
CA ILE A 249 11.52 -12.12 -5.53
C ILE A 249 10.58 -11.22 -6.30
N LEU A 250 11.14 -10.44 -7.23
CA LEU A 250 10.37 -9.58 -8.13
C LEU A 250 10.08 -10.33 -9.43
N ILE A 251 8.81 -10.32 -9.82
CA ILE A 251 8.30 -10.94 -11.03
C ILE A 251 7.64 -9.90 -11.94
N GLU A 252 7.58 -10.11 -13.23
CA GLU A 252 6.87 -9.24 -14.16
C GLU A 252 5.36 -9.26 -13.89
N PRO A 253 4.65 -8.11 -13.98
CA PRO A 253 3.21 -8.07 -13.85
C PRO A 253 2.51 -9.03 -14.82
N GLY A 254 1.59 -9.85 -14.30
CA GLY A 254 0.84 -10.85 -15.10
C GLY A 254 1.64 -12.09 -15.50
N ASN A 255 2.92 -12.19 -15.16
CA ASN A 255 3.76 -13.34 -15.53
C ASN A 255 3.56 -14.52 -14.57
N LYS A 256 2.54 -15.33 -14.84
CA LYS A 256 2.17 -16.51 -14.04
C LYS A 256 3.26 -17.59 -14.01
N LYS A 257 4.12 -17.63 -15.04
CA LYS A 257 5.24 -18.57 -15.08
C LYS A 257 6.31 -18.16 -14.06
N GLN A 258 6.73 -16.89 -14.05
CA GLN A 258 7.67 -16.39 -13.05
C GLN A 258 7.12 -16.50 -11.63
N LEU A 259 5.80 -16.27 -11.43
CA LEU A 259 5.14 -16.46 -10.14
C LEU A 259 5.27 -17.91 -9.66
N TYR A 260 5.01 -18.88 -10.53
CA TYR A 260 5.14 -20.30 -10.22
C TYR A 260 6.59 -20.67 -9.88
N GLU A 261 7.54 -20.22 -10.71
CA GLU A 261 8.98 -20.46 -10.51
C GLU A 261 9.48 -19.87 -9.19
N ALA A 262 9.04 -18.65 -8.84
CA ALA A 262 9.37 -18.02 -7.55
C ALA A 262 8.84 -18.80 -6.35
N ILE A 263 7.61 -19.31 -6.43
CA ILE A 263 7.01 -20.15 -5.38
C ILE A 263 7.76 -21.47 -5.25
N LEU A 264 8.05 -22.15 -6.36
CA LEU A 264 8.81 -23.41 -6.34
C LEU A 264 10.22 -23.21 -5.78
N PHE A 265 10.90 -22.13 -6.19
CA PHE A 265 12.23 -21.82 -5.66
C PHE A 265 12.23 -21.75 -4.14
N LEU A 266 11.25 -21.03 -3.54
CA LEU A 266 11.16 -20.91 -2.09
C LEU A 266 10.68 -22.21 -1.39
N ILE A 267 9.96 -23.08 -2.09
CA ILE A 267 9.61 -24.43 -1.59
C ILE A 267 10.86 -25.32 -1.53
N ASP A 268 11.67 -25.27 -2.58
CA ASP A 268 12.82 -26.17 -2.74
C ASP A 268 14.07 -25.64 -2.00
N HIS A 269 14.07 -24.36 -1.60
CA HIS A 269 15.16 -23.66 -0.92
C HIS A 269 14.68 -22.95 0.35
N PRO A 270 14.27 -23.66 1.40
CA PRO A 270 13.71 -23.07 2.62
C PRO A 270 14.68 -22.18 3.40
N GLU A 271 15.98 -22.29 3.17
CA GLU A 271 17.02 -21.41 3.74
C GLU A 271 16.79 -19.93 3.35
N TYR A 272 16.33 -19.66 2.13
CA TYR A 272 16.03 -18.30 1.67
C TYR A 272 14.80 -17.68 2.38
N LEU A 273 13.87 -18.49 2.90
CA LEU A 273 12.74 -17.96 3.65
C LEU A 273 13.23 -17.19 4.89
N SER A 274 14.16 -17.76 5.63
CA SER A 274 14.72 -17.10 6.83
C SER A 274 15.58 -15.90 6.48
N GLU A 275 16.44 -16.02 5.46
CA GLU A 275 17.34 -14.96 5.04
C GLU A 275 16.58 -13.75 4.50
N MET A 276 15.73 -13.94 3.49
CA MET A 276 14.90 -12.89 2.90
C MET A 276 13.94 -12.28 3.93
N GLY A 277 13.38 -13.11 4.81
CA GLY A 277 12.53 -12.65 5.90
C GLY A 277 13.27 -11.73 6.86
N HIS A 278 14.49 -12.09 7.27
CA HIS A 278 15.33 -11.23 8.10
C HIS A 278 15.64 -9.89 7.43
N GLN A 279 15.99 -9.90 6.15
CA GLN A 279 16.23 -8.67 5.38
C GLN A 279 14.94 -7.82 5.24
N SER A 280 13.77 -8.46 5.07
CA SER A 280 12.47 -7.77 5.10
C SER A 280 12.29 -7.01 6.42
N GLY A 281 12.48 -7.69 7.56
CA GLY A 281 12.36 -7.07 8.88
C GLY A 281 13.31 -5.91 9.07
N LYS A 282 14.59 -6.09 8.72
CA LYS A 282 15.61 -5.04 8.80
C LYS A 282 15.26 -3.81 7.94
N LYS A 283 14.74 -4.04 6.75
CA LYS A 283 14.30 -2.95 5.85
C LYS A 283 13.07 -2.24 6.39
N ALA A 284 12.13 -2.97 7.02
CA ALA A 284 10.91 -2.42 7.63
C ALA A 284 11.19 -1.44 8.79
N GLU A 285 12.32 -1.57 9.50
CA GLU A 285 12.69 -0.69 10.61
C GLU A 285 12.76 0.79 10.22
N LYS A 286 13.11 1.08 8.96
CA LYS A 286 13.15 2.44 8.40
C LYS A 286 11.77 3.11 8.33
N PHE A 287 10.70 2.33 8.45
CA PHE A 287 9.30 2.76 8.37
C PHE A 287 8.58 2.69 9.73
N TYR A 288 9.29 2.44 10.82
CA TYR A 288 8.73 2.49 12.16
C TYR A 288 8.55 3.95 12.63
N PRO A 289 7.59 4.21 13.55
CA PRO A 289 7.25 5.56 13.98
C PRO A 289 8.44 6.46 14.29
N PRO A 290 9.48 6.05 15.05
CA PRO A 290 10.58 6.96 15.40
C PRO A 290 11.37 7.46 14.17
N ALA A 291 11.44 6.66 13.09
CA ALA A 291 12.15 7.05 11.88
C ALA A 291 11.30 8.03 11.02
N ILE A 292 9.99 7.77 10.94
CA ILE A 292 9.07 8.61 10.16
C ILE A 292 8.76 9.92 10.90
N GLU A 293 8.64 9.91 12.22
CA GLU A 293 8.46 11.11 13.05
C GLU A 293 9.61 12.11 12.84
N LYS A 294 10.86 11.66 12.81
CA LYS A 294 12.02 12.52 12.50
C LYS A 294 11.91 13.19 11.13
N GLN A 295 11.44 12.45 10.13
CA GLN A 295 11.24 13.01 8.78
C GLN A 295 10.10 14.04 8.78
N LEU A 296 9.01 13.77 9.48
CA LEU A 296 7.87 14.66 9.62
C LEU A 296 8.25 15.95 10.36
N ASP A 297 8.99 15.84 11.46
CA ASP A 297 9.50 16.99 12.21
C ASP A 297 10.42 17.85 11.34
N HIS A 298 11.34 17.24 10.59
CA HIS A 298 12.18 17.95 9.65
C HIS A 298 11.36 18.70 8.58
N LEU A 299 10.33 18.07 8.02
CA LEU A 299 9.43 18.70 7.08
C LEU A 299 8.74 19.93 7.68
N TYR A 300 8.18 19.82 8.88
CA TYR A 300 7.50 20.94 9.52
C TYR A 300 8.47 22.08 9.86
N GLN A 301 9.63 21.79 10.43
CA GLN A 301 10.67 22.78 10.75
C GLN A 301 11.16 23.53 9.50
N SER A 302 11.23 22.85 8.35
CA SER A 302 11.63 23.49 7.08
C SER A 302 10.65 24.56 6.59
N LEU A 303 9.38 24.46 7.01
CA LEU A 303 8.31 25.41 6.64
C LEU A 303 8.09 26.53 7.65
N GLU A 304 8.66 26.43 8.85
CA GLU A 304 8.55 27.47 9.88
C GLU A 304 9.59 28.58 9.72
N LYS A 305 10.63 28.34 8.92
CA LYS A 305 11.64 29.32 8.50
C LYS A 305 11.10 30.18 7.35
#